data_d5d181964a6d690ba74be8c7c4753e3a
#
_entry.id   d5d181964a6d690ba74be8c7c4753e3a
#
_cell.length_a   1.000
_cell.length_b   1.000
_cell.length_c   1.000
_cell.angle_alpha   90.00
_cell.angle_beta   90.00
_cell.angle_gamma   90.00
#
_symmetry.space_group_name_H-M   'P 1'
#
loop_
_entity.id
_entity.type
_entity.pdbx_description
1 polymer ?
#
loop_
_entity_poly.entity_id
_entity_poly.type
_entity_poly.pdbx_seq_one_letter_code
_entity_poly.pdbx_strand_id
1 'polypeptide(L)'
;MAAVGGALFMTADQPPLAMTMGDPAGIGPELALAAWRARTQGEAPFFLLASPAYLSGVAKRLGFEAPIIEIEPARAASVVDRGLPVVPIEAEVDAEPGRPDSRNASATLESIARAVQAVKQGVARAVVTNPIAKRLLYEAGFRFPGHTEYLGELAKAWGGPDFPVMMIWSQTLVVVPVTIHIPLGDAPKALSAGPSARIRTVLGAVPSITKPPMNVWVLLT
;
A
#
# COMPACT_ATOMS: atom_id res chain seq x y z
N MET A 1 2.93 -13.92 -34.90
CA MET A 1 2.30 -13.10 -33.84
C MET A 1 2.25 -13.96 -32.58
N ALA A 2 3.24 -13.81 -31.70
CA ALA A 2 3.29 -14.53 -30.44
C ALA A 2 2.55 -13.69 -29.39
N ALA A 3 1.56 -14.29 -28.72
CA ALA A 3 0.78 -13.69 -27.67
C ALA A 3 1.69 -13.37 -26.46
N VAL A 4 1.92 -12.09 -26.20
CA VAL A 4 2.54 -11.62 -24.95
C VAL A 4 1.44 -11.56 -23.88
N GLY A 5 1.01 -12.74 -23.44
CA GLY A 5 0.10 -12.93 -22.32
C GLY A 5 0.88 -13.43 -21.10
N GLY A 6 1.85 -12.66 -20.63
CA GLY A 6 2.50 -12.92 -19.35
C GLY A 6 1.62 -12.41 -18.22
N ALA A 7 0.59 -13.17 -17.82
CA ALA A 7 -0.01 -13.00 -16.50
C ALA A 7 1.12 -13.02 -15.48
N LEU A 8 1.16 -12.04 -14.58
CA LEU A 8 2.05 -12.02 -13.41
C LEU A 8 1.68 -13.23 -12.53
N PHE A 9 2.18 -14.42 -12.88
CA PHE A 9 2.02 -15.62 -12.07
C PHE A 9 2.80 -15.42 -10.79
N MET A 10 2.08 -15.02 -9.78
CA MET A 10 2.56 -14.87 -8.42
C MET A 10 2.55 -16.25 -7.81
N THR A 11 3.71 -16.87 -7.71
CA THR A 11 3.86 -18.20 -7.10
C THR A 11 3.42 -18.13 -5.63
N ALA A 12 2.77 -19.20 -5.15
CA ALA A 12 2.29 -19.35 -3.77
C ALA A 12 3.42 -19.22 -2.71
N ASP A 13 4.66 -19.19 -3.17
CA ASP A 13 5.88 -19.12 -2.35
C ASP A 13 6.34 -17.69 -2.02
N GLN A 14 5.66 -16.66 -2.50
CA GLN A 14 6.05 -15.27 -2.21
C GLN A 14 5.31 -14.73 -0.97
N PRO A 15 5.98 -13.89 -0.14
CA PRO A 15 5.33 -13.25 0.99
C PRO A 15 4.07 -12.48 0.56
N PRO A 16 3.05 -12.39 1.43
CA PRO A 16 1.80 -11.68 1.14
C PRO A 16 2.01 -10.17 0.95
N LEU A 17 0.99 -9.48 0.47
CA LEU A 17 0.93 -8.03 0.46
C LEU A 17 0.41 -7.52 1.81
N ALA A 18 0.99 -6.45 2.32
CA ALA A 18 0.50 -5.72 3.49
C ALA A 18 -0.41 -4.58 3.02
N MET A 19 -1.71 -4.67 3.30
CA MET A 19 -2.68 -3.62 2.96
C MET A 19 -2.93 -2.73 4.16
N THR A 20 -2.88 -1.40 3.97
CA THR A 20 -3.22 -0.45 5.03
C THR A 20 -4.73 -0.26 5.12
N MET A 21 -5.23 0.10 6.31
CA MET A 21 -6.65 0.38 6.51
C MET A 21 -7.11 1.65 5.76
N GLY A 22 -6.22 2.64 5.61
CA GLY A 22 -6.57 3.97 5.17
C GLY A 22 -7.30 4.77 6.25
N ASP A 23 -8.08 5.78 5.85
CA ASP A 23 -9.00 6.46 6.78
C ASP A 23 -10.17 5.51 7.12
N PRO A 24 -10.39 5.18 8.40
CA PRO A 24 -11.46 4.27 8.77
C PRO A 24 -12.87 4.82 8.44
N ALA A 25 -13.08 6.14 8.48
CA ALA A 25 -14.34 6.76 8.07
C ALA A 25 -14.50 6.89 6.54
N GLY A 26 -13.43 6.60 5.79
CA GLY A 26 -13.41 6.59 4.33
C GLY A 26 -13.79 5.24 3.75
N ILE A 27 -13.43 5.02 2.49
CA ILE A 27 -13.77 3.80 1.73
C ILE A 27 -12.75 2.67 1.90
N GLY A 28 -11.64 2.88 2.61
CA GLY A 28 -10.56 1.89 2.76
C GLY A 28 -11.02 0.55 3.30
N PRO A 29 -11.76 0.50 4.42
CA PRO A 29 -12.31 -0.75 4.97
C PRO A 29 -13.23 -1.49 3.98
N GLU A 30 -14.06 -0.76 3.26
CA GLU A 30 -14.96 -1.30 2.24
C GLU A 30 -14.19 -1.88 1.06
N LEU A 31 -13.14 -1.18 0.60
CA LEU A 31 -12.27 -1.64 -0.48
C LEU A 31 -11.53 -2.92 -0.09
N ALA A 32 -11.05 -3.03 1.15
CA ALA A 32 -10.39 -4.24 1.64
C ALA A 32 -11.33 -5.46 1.64
N LEU A 33 -12.57 -5.28 2.10
CA LEU A 33 -13.61 -6.34 2.06
C LEU A 33 -13.96 -6.71 0.62
N ALA A 34 -14.14 -5.73 -0.25
CA ALA A 34 -14.44 -5.95 -1.67
C ALA A 34 -13.29 -6.65 -2.40
N ALA A 35 -12.05 -6.24 -2.14
CA ALA A 35 -10.86 -6.86 -2.71
C ALA A 35 -10.74 -8.33 -2.29
N TRP A 36 -10.97 -8.63 -1.00
CA TRP A 36 -10.97 -10.01 -0.53
C TRP A 36 -12.04 -10.86 -1.22
N ARG A 37 -13.27 -10.33 -1.33
CA ARG A 37 -14.38 -11.03 -1.97
C ARG A 37 -14.18 -11.24 -3.47
N ALA A 38 -13.59 -10.26 -4.16
CA ALA A 38 -13.33 -10.31 -5.60
C ALA A 38 -12.11 -11.16 -5.96
N ARG A 39 -11.30 -11.58 -4.97
CA ARG A 39 -10.07 -12.32 -5.18
C ARG A 39 -10.35 -13.67 -5.85
N THR A 40 -9.55 -13.99 -6.84
CA THR A 40 -9.57 -15.29 -7.53
C THR A 40 -8.43 -16.18 -7.04
N GLN A 41 -8.59 -17.50 -7.23
CA GLN A 41 -7.54 -18.45 -6.88
C GLN A 41 -6.27 -18.19 -7.70
N GLY A 42 -5.13 -18.15 -7.03
CA GLY A 42 -3.83 -17.85 -7.64
C GLY A 42 -3.43 -16.38 -7.61
N GLU A 43 -4.32 -15.47 -7.17
CA GLU A 43 -3.92 -14.11 -6.88
C GLU A 43 -3.10 -14.01 -5.58
N ALA A 44 -2.29 -12.94 -5.50
CA ALA A 44 -1.45 -12.72 -4.35
C ALA A 44 -2.24 -12.70 -3.04
N PRO A 45 -1.83 -13.47 -2.03
CA PRO A 45 -2.39 -13.32 -0.72
C PRO A 45 -2.06 -11.93 -0.16
N PHE A 46 -2.97 -11.39 0.66
CA PHE A 46 -2.75 -10.17 1.38
C PHE A 46 -3.33 -10.26 2.81
N PHE A 47 -2.89 -9.37 3.67
CA PHE A 47 -3.50 -9.13 4.97
C PHE A 47 -3.75 -7.63 5.16
N LEU A 48 -4.78 -7.31 5.93
CA LEU A 48 -5.12 -5.93 6.27
C LEU A 48 -4.60 -5.59 7.67
N LEU A 49 -3.98 -4.44 7.83
CA LEU A 49 -3.63 -3.90 9.15
C LEU A 49 -4.75 -2.97 9.61
N ALA A 50 -5.60 -3.45 10.50
CA ALA A 50 -6.80 -2.74 10.94
C ALA A 50 -7.28 -3.22 12.32
N SER A 51 -8.31 -2.57 12.85
CA SER A 51 -9.08 -3.09 13.99
C SER A 51 -10.05 -4.18 13.51
N PRO A 52 -9.92 -5.44 13.95
CA PRO A 52 -10.83 -6.52 13.55
C PRO A 52 -12.28 -6.25 13.98
N ALA A 53 -12.48 -5.69 15.17
CA ALA A 53 -13.81 -5.36 15.69
C ALA A 53 -14.50 -4.29 14.83
N TYR A 54 -13.76 -3.21 14.48
CA TYR A 54 -14.28 -2.17 13.60
C TYR A 54 -14.63 -2.74 12.22
N LEU A 55 -13.72 -3.52 11.63
CA LEU A 55 -13.93 -4.11 10.30
C LEU A 55 -15.12 -5.08 10.26
N SER A 56 -15.31 -5.86 11.33
CA SER A 56 -16.49 -6.72 11.48
C SER A 56 -17.80 -5.92 11.50
N GLY A 57 -17.79 -4.76 12.16
CA GLY A 57 -18.92 -3.81 12.15
C GLY A 57 -19.21 -3.26 10.76
N VAL A 58 -18.14 -2.91 10.00
CA VAL A 58 -18.27 -2.46 8.61
C VAL A 58 -18.85 -3.57 7.73
N ALA A 59 -18.33 -4.78 7.81
CA ALA A 59 -18.81 -5.93 7.05
C ALA A 59 -20.29 -6.19 7.31
N LYS A 60 -20.71 -6.22 8.59
CA LYS A 60 -22.11 -6.41 8.99
C LYS A 60 -23.02 -5.34 8.42
N ARG A 61 -22.63 -4.05 8.49
CA ARG A 61 -23.41 -2.93 7.97
C ARG A 61 -23.62 -3.01 6.45
N LEU A 62 -22.61 -3.49 5.73
CA LEU A 62 -22.65 -3.61 4.27
C LEU A 62 -23.30 -4.93 3.80
N GLY A 63 -23.68 -5.82 4.71
CA GLY A 63 -24.16 -7.14 4.34
C GLY A 63 -23.08 -8.03 3.70
N PHE A 64 -21.81 -7.76 4.00
CA PHE A 64 -20.70 -8.61 3.55
C PHE A 64 -20.59 -9.84 4.47
N GLU A 65 -20.76 -11.01 3.90
CA GLU A 65 -20.41 -12.27 4.55
C GLU A 65 -18.89 -12.53 4.37
N ALA A 66 -18.10 -11.81 5.15
CA ALA A 66 -16.64 -11.94 5.14
C ALA A 66 -16.17 -12.32 6.55
N PRO A 67 -15.75 -13.56 6.80
CA PRO A 67 -15.09 -13.91 8.05
C PRO A 67 -13.82 -13.07 8.22
N ILE A 68 -13.73 -12.36 9.34
CA ILE A 68 -12.52 -11.61 9.71
C ILE A 68 -11.66 -12.54 10.57
N ILE A 69 -10.46 -12.83 10.10
CA ILE A 69 -9.55 -13.78 10.77
C ILE A 69 -8.33 -13.02 11.27
N GLU A 70 -8.20 -12.90 12.57
CA GLU A 70 -7.01 -12.34 13.20
C GLU A 70 -5.81 -13.26 13.03
N ILE A 71 -4.69 -12.70 12.61
CA ILE A 71 -3.49 -13.46 12.28
C ILE A 71 -2.20 -12.71 12.62
N GLU A 72 -1.11 -13.46 12.70
CA GLU A 72 0.23 -12.93 12.45
C GLU A 72 0.51 -12.86 10.94
N PRO A 73 1.29 -11.89 10.44
CA PRO A 73 1.49 -11.65 9.00
C PRO A 73 1.87 -12.89 8.19
N ALA A 74 2.74 -13.75 8.73
CA ALA A 74 3.22 -14.96 8.07
C ALA A 74 2.11 -15.99 7.77
N ARG A 75 0.96 -15.89 8.44
CA ARG A 75 -0.17 -16.81 8.25
C ARG A 75 -1.15 -16.38 7.15
N ALA A 76 -0.99 -15.19 6.58
CA ALA A 76 -1.95 -14.65 5.63
C ALA A 76 -2.27 -15.59 4.47
N ALA A 77 -1.25 -16.16 3.82
CA ALA A 77 -1.43 -17.08 2.70
C ALA A 77 -2.25 -18.34 3.06
N SER A 78 -2.14 -18.83 4.29
CA SER A 78 -2.81 -20.07 4.73
C SER A 78 -4.29 -19.87 5.12
N VAL A 79 -4.74 -18.62 5.28
CA VAL A 79 -6.11 -18.32 5.74
C VAL A 79 -6.93 -17.48 4.77
N VAL A 80 -6.29 -16.81 3.80
CA VAL A 80 -6.93 -15.86 2.90
C VAL A 80 -8.11 -16.44 2.11
N ASP A 81 -8.13 -17.72 1.84
CA ASP A 81 -9.24 -18.39 1.15
C ASP A 81 -10.45 -18.67 2.08
N ARG A 82 -10.27 -18.57 3.39
CA ARG A 82 -11.31 -18.82 4.39
C ARG A 82 -11.92 -17.55 4.97
N GLY A 83 -11.22 -16.44 4.88
CA GLY A 83 -11.65 -15.15 5.38
C GLY A 83 -10.60 -14.08 5.14
N LEU A 84 -10.96 -12.81 5.37
CA LEU A 84 -10.03 -11.70 5.27
C LEU A 84 -9.00 -11.77 6.41
N PRO A 85 -7.71 -11.96 6.10
CA PRO A 85 -6.67 -11.98 7.12
C PRO A 85 -6.44 -10.56 7.65
N VAL A 86 -6.51 -10.39 8.96
CA VAL A 86 -6.32 -9.09 9.62
C VAL A 86 -5.23 -9.20 10.67
N VAL A 87 -4.24 -8.34 10.58
CA VAL A 87 -3.23 -8.11 11.62
C VAL A 87 -3.74 -6.95 12.47
N PRO A 88 -4.07 -7.18 13.75
CA PRO A 88 -4.62 -6.14 14.61
C PRO A 88 -3.66 -4.96 14.78
N ILE A 89 -4.19 -3.74 14.75
CA ILE A 89 -3.50 -2.53 15.21
C ILE A 89 -3.83 -2.28 16.68
N GLU A 90 -2.96 -1.54 17.38
CA GLU A 90 -3.15 -1.22 18.81
C GLU A 90 -4.03 0.01 19.02
N ALA A 91 -3.94 0.98 18.10
CA ALA A 91 -4.74 2.19 18.17
C ALA A 91 -6.23 1.88 18.07
N GLU A 92 -7.00 2.49 18.95
CA GLU A 92 -8.45 2.40 18.92
C GLU A 92 -9.02 3.05 17.65
N VAL A 93 -10.08 2.44 17.12
CA VAL A 93 -10.82 2.96 15.97
C VAL A 93 -12.26 3.23 16.39
N ASP A 94 -12.61 4.51 16.44
CA ASP A 94 -13.98 5.01 16.65
C ASP A 94 -14.36 5.88 15.47
N ALA A 95 -14.88 5.27 14.42
CA ALA A 95 -15.17 5.96 13.16
C ALA A 95 -16.59 5.66 12.65
N GLU A 96 -17.26 6.72 12.25
CA GLU A 96 -18.54 6.65 11.53
C GLU A 96 -18.26 6.89 10.03
N PRO A 97 -18.62 5.95 9.14
CA PRO A 97 -18.41 6.11 7.71
C PRO A 97 -18.99 7.41 7.16
N GLY A 98 -18.21 8.10 6.34
CA GLY A 98 -18.58 9.41 5.79
C GLY A 98 -18.41 10.58 6.75
N ARG A 99 -18.00 10.32 8.00
CA ARG A 99 -17.69 11.35 9.01
C ARG A 99 -16.26 11.23 9.50
N PRO A 100 -15.30 11.66 8.69
CA PRO A 100 -13.89 11.53 9.04
C PRO A 100 -13.54 12.42 10.24
N ASP A 101 -12.72 11.87 11.16
CA ASP A 101 -12.35 12.50 12.43
C ASP A 101 -10.85 12.32 12.69
N SER A 102 -10.17 13.40 13.09
CA SER A 102 -8.72 13.39 13.40
C SER A 102 -8.35 12.49 14.57
N ARG A 103 -9.28 12.11 15.44
CA ARG A 103 -9.06 11.13 16.51
C ARG A 103 -8.59 9.77 15.98
N ASN A 104 -8.96 9.42 14.75
CA ASN A 104 -8.56 8.17 14.10
C ASN A 104 -7.22 8.29 13.33
N ALA A 105 -6.54 9.43 13.39
CA ALA A 105 -5.28 9.63 12.67
C ALA A 105 -4.18 8.67 13.15
N SER A 106 -4.11 8.39 14.47
CA SER A 106 -3.17 7.43 15.04
C SER A 106 -3.34 6.03 14.45
N ALA A 107 -4.56 5.55 14.32
CA ALA A 107 -4.87 4.25 13.73
C ALA A 107 -4.47 4.18 12.24
N THR A 108 -4.73 5.24 11.48
CA THR A 108 -4.30 5.36 10.08
C THR A 108 -2.78 5.31 9.96
N LEU A 109 -2.06 6.08 10.76
CA LEU A 109 -0.59 6.16 10.73
C LEU A 109 0.06 4.86 11.23
N GLU A 110 -0.48 4.24 12.29
CA GLU A 110 0.00 2.95 12.76
C GLU A 110 -0.16 1.87 11.69
N SER A 111 -1.31 1.80 11.04
CA SER A 111 -1.56 0.87 9.95
C SER A 111 -0.50 1.00 8.84
N ILE A 112 -0.12 2.22 8.45
CA ILE A 112 0.93 2.46 7.45
C ILE A 112 2.30 2.04 7.99
N ALA A 113 2.67 2.48 9.19
CA ALA A 113 3.98 2.19 9.76
C ALA A 113 4.21 0.69 9.94
N ARG A 114 3.19 -0.06 10.41
CA ARG A 114 3.27 -1.51 10.57
C ARG A 114 3.29 -2.26 9.24
N ALA A 115 2.61 -1.74 8.19
CA ALA A 115 2.72 -2.30 6.84
C ALA A 115 4.15 -2.20 6.31
N VAL A 116 4.78 -1.02 6.49
CA VAL A 116 6.20 -0.82 6.15
C VAL A 116 7.11 -1.73 6.97
N GLN A 117 6.85 -1.86 8.26
CA GLN A 117 7.61 -2.74 9.13
C GLN A 117 7.53 -4.21 8.70
N ALA A 118 6.34 -4.68 8.25
CA ALA A 118 6.16 -6.02 7.72
C ALA A 118 7.02 -6.29 6.48
N VAL A 119 7.15 -5.28 5.59
CA VAL A 119 8.05 -5.38 4.43
C VAL A 119 9.51 -5.38 4.85
N LYS A 120 9.89 -4.52 5.80
CA LYS A 120 11.26 -4.52 6.36
C LYS A 120 11.66 -5.89 6.92
N GLN A 121 10.74 -6.56 7.60
CA GLN A 121 10.96 -7.87 8.19
C GLN A 121 10.91 -9.02 7.17
N GLY A 122 10.58 -8.74 5.90
CA GLY A 122 10.43 -9.75 4.86
C GLY A 122 9.17 -10.62 5.00
N VAL A 123 8.26 -10.30 5.94
CA VAL A 123 6.99 -11.02 6.11
C VAL A 123 5.89 -10.52 5.18
N ALA A 124 6.10 -9.38 4.54
CA ALA A 124 5.34 -8.90 3.40
C ALA A 124 6.30 -8.46 2.28
N ARG A 125 5.89 -8.57 1.02
CA ARG A 125 6.72 -8.19 -0.12
C ARG A 125 6.49 -6.76 -0.61
N ALA A 126 5.33 -6.18 -0.29
CA ALA A 126 4.98 -4.80 -0.64
C ALA A 126 3.85 -4.28 0.24
N VAL A 127 3.69 -2.96 0.25
CA VAL A 127 2.55 -2.28 0.87
C VAL A 127 1.54 -1.89 -0.21
N VAL A 128 0.27 -2.14 0.05
CA VAL A 128 -0.87 -1.60 -0.71
C VAL A 128 -1.55 -0.56 0.16
N THR A 129 -1.66 0.68 -0.32
CA THR A 129 -2.24 1.76 0.47
C THR A 129 -3.70 1.99 0.11
N ASN A 130 -4.56 2.06 1.12
CA ASN A 130 -5.91 2.58 0.99
C ASN A 130 -5.93 4.11 1.16
N PRO A 131 -6.96 4.80 0.63
CA PRO A 131 -7.05 6.26 0.69
C PRO A 131 -7.02 6.82 2.11
N ILE A 132 -6.36 7.98 2.29
CA ILE A 132 -6.29 8.71 3.56
C ILE A 132 -6.89 10.10 3.44
N ALA A 133 -7.48 10.59 4.52
CA ALA A 133 -7.98 11.96 4.63
C ALA A 133 -6.84 12.89 5.09
N LYS A 134 -6.05 13.43 4.15
CA LYS A 134 -4.85 14.25 4.44
C LYS A 134 -5.13 15.40 5.40
N ARG A 135 -6.27 16.10 5.25
CA ARG A 135 -6.62 17.24 6.12
C ARG A 135 -6.60 16.81 7.59
N LEU A 136 -7.22 15.69 7.92
CA LEU A 136 -7.31 15.19 9.29
C LEU A 136 -5.97 14.74 9.85
N LEU A 137 -5.13 14.14 9.00
CA LEU A 137 -3.76 13.80 9.39
C LEU A 137 -2.94 15.05 9.68
N TYR A 138 -3.10 16.13 8.90
CA TYR A 138 -2.44 17.42 9.18
C TYR A 138 -2.90 18.03 10.50
N GLU A 139 -4.20 17.98 10.80
CA GLU A 139 -4.77 18.41 12.09
C GLU A 139 -4.16 17.61 13.26
N ALA A 140 -3.82 16.35 13.05
CA ALA A 140 -3.14 15.49 14.01
C ALA A 140 -1.59 15.61 14.01
N GLY A 141 -1.03 16.57 13.25
CA GLY A 141 0.41 16.83 13.22
C GLY A 141 1.21 16.08 12.16
N PHE A 142 0.57 15.40 11.23
CA PHE A 142 1.23 14.79 10.08
C PHE A 142 1.83 15.87 9.16
N ARG A 143 3.09 15.69 8.74
CA ARG A 143 3.85 16.74 8.03
C ARG A 143 4.23 16.39 6.60
N PHE A 144 3.78 15.26 6.09
CA PHE A 144 4.14 14.79 4.74
C PHE A 144 3.06 15.14 3.72
N PRO A 145 3.42 15.50 2.48
CA PRO A 145 2.45 15.79 1.41
C PRO A 145 1.51 14.63 1.07
N GLY A 146 1.97 13.40 1.27
CA GLY A 146 1.19 12.21 0.99
C GLY A 146 1.87 10.90 1.39
N HIS A 147 1.34 9.79 0.88
CA HIS A 147 1.88 8.46 1.13
C HIS A 147 3.33 8.33 0.65
N THR A 148 3.65 8.82 -0.55
CA THR A 148 4.96 8.65 -1.18
C THR A 148 6.08 9.17 -0.30
N GLU A 149 5.94 10.38 0.20
CA GLU A 149 6.94 11.04 1.04
C GLU A 149 7.02 10.36 2.41
N TYR A 150 5.87 9.99 2.98
CA TYR A 150 5.84 9.30 4.28
C TYR A 150 6.43 7.90 4.20
N LEU A 151 6.10 7.12 3.19
CA LEU A 151 6.69 5.80 2.94
C LEU A 151 8.20 5.90 2.68
N GLY A 152 8.63 6.93 1.94
CA GLY A 152 10.05 7.20 1.72
C GLY A 152 10.80 7.49 3.02
N GLU A 153 10.22 8.31 3.92
CA GLU A 153 10.83 8.60 5.22
C GLU A 153 10.90 7.35 6.12
N LEU A 154 9.83 6.56 6.15
CA LEU A 154 9.84 5.30 6.88
C LEU A 154 10.88 4.32 6.31
N ALA A 155 11.03 4.22 4.99
CA ALA A 155 12.03 3.38 4.34
C ALA A 155 13.47 3.86 4.64
N LYS A 156 13.72 5.17 4.61
CA LYS A 156 15.00 5.77 4.93
C LYS A 156 15.44 5.45 6.35
N ALA A 157 14.52 5.45 7.32
CA ALA A 157 14.82 5.15 8.73
C ALA A 157 15.39 3.74 8.95
N TRP A 158 15.32 2.84 7.98
CA TRP A 158 15.84 1.47 8.05
C TRP A 158 16.97 1.19 7.05
N GLY A 159 17.54 2.25 6.44
CA GLY A 159 18.62 2.11 5.46
C GLY A 159 18.15 1.86 4.03
N GLY A 160 16.86 2.06 3.76
CA GLY A 160 16.31 2.07 2.41
C GLY A 160 16.76 3.31 1.62
N PRO A 161 16.42 3.39 0.33
CA PRO A 161 16.81 4.53 -0.49
C PRO A 161 16.19 5.83 0.06
N ASP A 162 16.98 6.89 0.06
CA ASP A 162 16.59 8.23 0.52
C ASP A 162 15.71 8.99 -0.49
N PHE A 163 15.44 8.38 -1.63
CA PHE A 163 14.71 8.99 -2.73
C PHE A 163 13.62 8.04 -3.26
N PRO A 164 12.33 8.33 -3.05
CA PRO A 164 11.25 7.55 -3.62
C PRO A 164 11.16 7.78 -5.13
N VAL A 165 11.02 6.71 -5.89
CA VAL A 165 10.79 6.76 -7.34
C VAL A 165 9.34 6.42 -7.62
N MET A 166 8.60 7.37 -8.18
CA MET A 166 7.24 7.14 -8.64
C MET A 166 7.25 6.38 -9.96
N MET A 167 6.37 5.39 -10.10
CA MET A 167 6.15 4.68 -11.35
C MET A 167 4.64 4.58 -11.60
N ILE A 168 4.22 4.96 -12.80
CA ILE A 168 2.86 4.75 -13.28
C ILE A 168 2.92 3.56 -14.23
N TRP A 169 2.20 2.51 -13.91
CA TRP A 169 2.23 1.25 -14.66
C TRP A 169 0.89 0.93 -15.31
N SER A 170 0.94 0.47 -16.54
CA SER A 170 -0.17 -0.18 -17.22
C SER A 170 0.36 -1.35 -18.07
N GLN A 171 -0.53 -2.17 -18.60
CA GLN A 171 -0.12 -3.29 -19.47
C GLN A 171 0.61 -2.86 -20.74
N THR A 172 0.35 -1.64 -21.22
CA THR A 172 0.88 -1.12 -22.48
C THR A 172 1.97 -0.09 -22.31
N LEU A 173 2.06 0.55 -21.14
CA LEU A 173 2.98 1.66 -20.91
C LEU A 173 3.41 1.72 -19.44
N VAL A 174 4.70 1.88 -19.22
CA VAL A 174 5.28 2.19 -17.92
C VAL A 174 5.95 3.56 -17.99
N VAL A 175 5.59 4.46 -17.08
CA VAL A 175 6.12 5.84 -17.03
C VAL A 175 6.75 6.09 -15.66
N VAL A 176 7.98 6.59 -15.66
CA VAL A 176 8.66 7.07 -14.46
C VAL A 176 8.89 8.58 -14.64
N PRO A 177 8.10 9.43 -13.99
CA PRO A 177 8.27 10.88 -14.09
C PRO A 177 9.58 11.31 -13.40
N VAL A 178 10.37 12.15 -14.09
CA VAL A 178 11.61 12.71 -13.53
C VAL A 178 11.31 13.89 -12.62
N THR A 179 10.24 14.62 -12.91
CA THR A 179 9.74 15.74 -12.10
C THR A 179 8.27 15.51 -11.77
N ILE A 180 7.87 15.84 -10.54
CA ILE A 180 6.48 15.74 -10.05
C ILE A 180 6.12 17.03 -9.29
N HIS A 181 4.85 17.43 -9.34
CA HIS A 181 4.29 18.54 -8.55
C HIS A 181 4.95 19.91 -8.82
N ILE A 182 5.51 20.14 -10.01
CA ILE A 182 6.04 21.43 -10.44
C ILE A 182 5.33 21.92 -11.69
N PRO A 183 5.22 23.24 -11.92
CA PRO A 183 4.69 23.81 -13.17
C PRO A 183 5.51 23.32 -14.37
N LEU A 184 4.85 23.07 -15.49
CA LEU A 184 5.51 22.61 -16.72
C LEU A 184 6.63 23.56 -17.19
N GLY A 185 6.44 24.88 -17.02
CA GLY A 185 7.45 25.87 -17.37
C GLY A 185 8.74 25.80 -16.54
N ASP A 186 8.69 25.18 -15.36
CA ASP A 186 9.85 25.00 -14.49
C ASP A 186 10.53 23.64 -14.67
N ALA A 187 9.86 22.71 -15.35
CA ALA A 187 10.39 21.36 -15.58
C ALA A 187 11.79 21.37 -16.26
N PRO A 188 12.04 22.17 -17.33
CA PRO A 188 13.37 22.23 -17.96
C PRO A 188 14.48 22.66 -17.00
N LYS A 189 14.17 23.58 -16.05
CA LYS A 189 15.14 24.06 -15.06
C LYS A 189 15.40 23.02 -13.96
N ALA A 190 14.39 22.21 -13.64
CA ALA A 190 14.49 21.14 -12.65
C ALA A 190 15.17 19.88 -13.20
N LEU A 191 15.25 19.72 -14.52
CA LEU A 191 15.97 18.62 -15.17
C LEU A 191 17.48 18.79 -14.98
N SER A 192 18.03 18.14 -13.99
CA SER A 192 19.46 18.05 -13.76
C SER A 192 19.93 16.60 -13.86
N ALA A 193 21.25 16.40 -13.98
CA ALA A 193 21.82 15.05 -14.04
C ALA A 193 21.55 14.23 -12.78
N GLY A 194 21.39 14.87 -11.63
CA GLY A 194 21.18 14.21 -10.34
C GLY A 194 19.89 13.36 -10.25
N PRO A 195 18.69 13.91 -10.46
CA PRO A 195 17.44 13.13 -10.43
C PRO A 195 17.42 12.00 -11.46
N SER A 196 17.83 12.30 -12.70
CA SER A 196 17.88 11.28 -13.76
C SER A 196 18.86 10.15 -13.47
N ALA A 197 20.00 10.44 -12.84
CA ALA A 197 20.96 9.43 -12.42
C ALA A 197 20.41 8.55 -11.28
N ARG A 198 19.76 9.15 -10.29
CA ARG A 198 19.10 8.42 -9.18
C ARG A 198 18.01 7.49 -9.68
N ILE A 199 17.15 7.96 -10.57
CA ILE A 199 16.12 7.13 -11.21
C ILE A 199 16.78 5.96 -11.96
N ARG A 200 17.83 6.20 -12.75
CA ARG A 200 18.55 5.13 -13.46
C ARG A 200 19.16 4.12 -12.49
N THR A 201 19.72 4.58 -11.36
CA THR A 201 20.29 3.68 -10.35
C THR A 201 19.22 2.78 -9.74
N VAL A 202 18.04 3.34 -9.38
CA VAL A 202 16.93 2.57 -8.85
C VAL A 202 16.38 1.59 -9.89
N LEU A 203 16.15 2.05 -11.13
CA LEU A 203 15.62 1.21 -12.21
C LEU A 203 16.65 0.20 -12.73
N GLY A 204 17.94 0.54 -12.72
CA GLY A 204 19.01 -0.37 -13.12
C GLY A 204 19.24 -1.51 -12.12
N ALA A 205 18.85 -1.33 -10.87
CA ALA A 205 18.77 -2.40 -9.89
C ALA A 205 17.54 -3.31 -10.07
N VAL A 206 16.61 -2.95 -11.00
CA VAL A 206 15.45 -3.77 -11.37
C VAL A 206 15.83 -4.71 -12.51
N PRO A 207 16.06 -6.00 -12.27
CA PRO A 207 16.36 -6.96 -13.34
C PRO A 207 15.09 -7.23 -14.12
N SER A 208 14.92 -6.55 -15.23
CA SER A 208 13.76 -6.54 -16.12
C SER A 208 12.42 -6.12 -15.47
N ILE A 209 11.66 -5.31 -16.19
CA ILE A 209 10.33 -4.81 -15.80
C ILE A 209 9.29 -5.95 -15.63
N THR A 210 9.64 -7.17 -15.94
CA THR A 210 8.81 -8.38 -15.76
C THR A 210 8.80 -8.93 -14.33
N LYS A 211 9.75 -8.49 -13.47
CA LYS A 211 9.75 -8.80 -12.03
C LYS A 211 10.18 -7.54 -11.27
N PRO A 212 9.26 -6.77 -10.67
CA PRO A 212 9.68 -5.69 -9.79
C PRO A 212 10.52 -6.29 -8.65
N PRO A 213 11.68 -5.68 -8.32
CA PRO A 213 12.47 -6.12 -7.19
C PRO A 213 11.64 -5.98 -5.91
N MET A 214 11.99 -6.75 -4.89
CA MET A 214 11.28 -6.86 -3.60
C MET A 214 11.08 -5.52 -2.84
N ASN A 215 11.53 -4.40 -3.38
CA ASN A 215 11.46 -3.07 -2.74
C ASN A 215 10.80 -2.00 -3.63
N VAL A 216 10.04 -2.38 -4.65
CA VAL A 216 9.29 -1.40 -5.46
C VAL A 216 7.92 -1.18 -4.85
N TRP A 217 7.70 0.03 -4.39
CA TRP A 217 6.41 0.52 -3.91
C TRP A 217 5.54 0.84 -5.13
N VAL A 218 4.52 0.04 -5.37
CA VAL A 218 3.49 0.37 -6.38
C VAL A 218 2.41 1.14 -5.64
N LEU A 219 2.37 2.46 -5.85
CA LEU A 219 1.22 3.26 -5.47
C LEU A 219 0.18 3.09 -6.59
N LEU A 220 -0.88 2.34 -6.31
CA LEU A 220 -2.10 2.37 -7.11
C LEU A 220 -2.96 3.52 -6.57
N THR A 221 -3.11 4.56 -7.33
CA THR A 221 -4.12 5.63 -7.12
C THR A 221 -5.36 5.31 -7.91
#